data_d34ac88546b25258170789ad5644cd06
#
_entry.id   d34ac88546b25258170789ad5644cd06
#
_cell.length_a   1.000
_cell.length_b   1.000
_cell.length_c   1.000
_cell.angle_alpha   90.00
_cell.angle_beta   90.00
_cell.angle_gamma   90.00
#
_symmetry.space_group_name_H-M   'P 1'
#
loop_
_entity.id
_entity.type
_entity.pdbx_description
1 polymer ?
#
loop_
_entity_poly.entity_id
_entity_poly.type
_entity_poly.pdbx_seq_one_letter_code
_entity_poly.pdbx_strand_id
1 'polypeptide(L)'
;MLEHAEVFGNFYGTPRAPVEEAMRAGRDTLFDVDWQGGQQIRASGLGGHVDSIFVLPPSLAELERRLIARQQDTPEVIAGRMEKSRAEISHWAEYDYVIVNEDIDRSTQALITILTAERLRRERQLGLGPFVRGLMQEESR
;
A
#
# COMPACT_ATOMS: atom_id res chain seq x y z
N MET A 1 -13.83 -7.05 -10.51
CA MET A 1 -12.72 -7.03 -9.53
C MET A 1 -12.05 -5.68 -9.53
N LEU A 2 -11.53 -5.26 -8.38
CA LEU A 2 -10.78 -4.02 -8.24
C LEU A 2 -9.39 -4.15 -8.86
N GLU A 3 -8.73 -5.26 -8.66
CA GLU A 3 -7.48 -5.62 -9.30
C GLU A 3 -7.38 -7.15 -9.47
N HIS A 4 -6.51 -7.58 -10.37
CA HIS A 4 -6.16 -8.98 -10.55
C HIS A 4 -4.75 -9.09 -11.11
N ALA A 5 -4.04 -10.15 -10.76
CA ALA A 5 -2.69 -10.41 -11.24
C ALA A 5 -2.37 -11.90 -11.24
N GLU A 6 -1.45 -12.29 -12.10
CA GLU A 6 -0.81 -13.59 -12.05
C GLU A 6 0.57 -13.44 -11.41
N VAL A 7 0.81 -14.18 -10.35
CA VAL A 7 2.08 -14.16 -9.62
C VAL A 7 2.56 -15.59 -9.43
N PHE A 8 3.72 -15.90 -10.00
CA PHE A 8 4.30 -17.26 -9.99
C PHE A 8 3.33 -18.35 -10.44
N GLY A 9 2.58 -18.09 -11.52
CA GLY A 9 1.62 -19.04 -12.06
C GLY A 9 0.29 -19.12 -11.32
N ASN A 10 0.09 -18.34 -10.27
CA ASN A 10 -1.16 -18.27 -9.53
C ASN A 10 -1.88 -16.96 -9.84
N PHE A 11 -3.21 -17.02 -9.85
CA PHE A 11 -4.06 -15.84 -10.06
C PHE A 11 -4.58 -15.32 -8.74
N TYR A 12 -4.51 -14.01 -8.57
CA TYR A 12 -4.97 -13.30 -7.39
C TYR A 12 -5.88 -12.16 -7.81
N GLY A 13 -6.80 -11.78 -6.95
CA GLY A 13 -7.66 -10.66 -7.25
C GLY A 13 -8.40 -10.17 -6.02
N THR A 14 -8.84 -8.92 -6.06
CA THR A 14 -9.59 -8.26 -5.00
C THR A 14 -10.95 -7.84 -5.52
N PRO A 15 -12.05 -8.32 -4.92
CA PRO A 15 -13.40 -7.86 -5.28
C PRO A 15 -13.60 -6.39 -4.89
N ARG A 16 -14.29 -5.64 -5.75
CA ARG A 16 -14.51 -4.21 -5.52
C ARG A 16 -15.53 -3.94 -4.40
N ALA A 17 -16.62 -4.68 -4.35
CA ALA A 17 -17.73 -4.40 -3.45
C ALA A 17 -17.36 -4.36 -1.96
N PRO A 18 -16.60 -5.32 -1.40
CA PRO A 18 -16.19 -5.24 0.00
C PRO A 18 -15.31 -4.04 0.32
N VAL A 19 -14.47 -3.62 -0.63
CA VAL A 19 -13.61 -2.44 -0.46
C VAL A 19 -14.45 -1.17 -0.40
N GLU A 20 -15.40 -1.01 -1.32
CA GLU A 20 -16.29 0.15 -1.34
C GLU A 20 -17.17 0.21 -0.08
N GLU A 21 -17.62 -0.95 0.40
CA GLU A 21 -18.39 -1.02 1.64
C GLU A 21 -17.56 -0.59 2.85
N ALA A 22 -16.32 -1.05 2.94
CA ALA A 22 -15.40 -0.64 4.01
C ALA A 22 -15.17 0.87 3.97
N MET A 23 -14.96 1.45 2.79
CA MET A 23 -14.80 2.89 2.62
C MET A 23 -16.02 3.66 3.11
N ARG A 24 -17.21 3.23 2.73
CA ARG A 24 -18.46 3.85 3.19
C ARG A 24 -18.62 3.78 4.70
N ALA A 25 -18.11 2.73 5.33
CA ALA A 25 -18.15 2.54 6.78
C ALA A 25 -17.00 3.25 7.51
N GLY A 26 -16.12 3.95 6.80
CA GLY A 26 -14.97 4.65 7.38
C GLY A 26 -13.84 3.73 7.84
N ARG A 27 -13.77 2.53 7.29
CA ARG A 27 -12.69 1.57 7.60
C ARG A 27 -11.63 1.61 6.51
N ASP A 28 -10.37 1.59 6.93
CA ASP A 28 -9.24 1.45 6.02
C ASP A 28 -9.16 0.01 5.51
N THR A 29 -8.68 -0.13 4.28
CA THR A 29 -8.37 -1.43 3.68
C THR A 29 -6.90 -1.47 3.32
N LEU A 30 -6.20 -2.48 3.79
CA LEU A 30 -4.79 -2.70 3.47
C LEU A 30 -4.69 -3.72 2.34
N PHE A 31 -3.97 -3.35 1.29
CA PHE A 31 -3.67 -4.23 0.17
C PHE A 31 -2.20 -4.64 0.20
N ASP A 32 -1.95 -5.91 -0.05
CA ASP A 32 -0.61 -6.43 -0.30
C ASP A 32 -0.61 -6.96 -1.74
N VAL A 33 -0.19 -6.12 -2.67
CA VAL A 33 -0.25 -6.41 -4.11
C VAL A 33 1.09 -6.08 -4.77
N ASP A 34 1.32 -6.66 -5.95
CA ASP A 34 2.47 -6.33 -6.77
C ASP A 34 2.26 -5.00 -7.51
N TRP A 35 3.25 -4.58 -8.33
CA TRP A 35 3.16 -3.32 -9.07
C TRP A 35 1.99 -3.31 -10.05
N GLN A 36 1.62 -4.46 -10.63
CA GLN A 36 0.48 -4.56 -11.54
C GLN A 36 -0.83 -4.29 -10.81
N GLY A 37 -1.01 -4.94 -9.66
CA GLY A 37 -2.17 -4.70 -8.78
C GLY A 37 -2.22 -3.25 -8.31
N GLY A 38 -1.09 -2.68 -7.95
CA GLY A 38 -0.99 -1.27 -7.55
C GLY A 38 -1.46 -0.32 -8.65
N GLN A 39 -1.04 -0.56 -9.90
CA GLN A 39 -1.48 0.25 -11.04
C GLN A 39 -2.99 0.13 -11.26
N GLN A 40 -3.54 -1.08 -11.16
CA GLN A 40 -4.97 -1.32 -11.34
C GLN A 40 -5.80 -0.61 -10.26
N ILE A 41 -5.37 -0.66 -9.01
CA ILE A 41 -6.05 0.01 -7.91
C ILE A 41 -6.05 1.52 -8.13
N ARG A 42 -4.92 2.10 -8.50
CA ARG A 42 -4.83 3.54 -8.79
C ARG A 42 -5.73 3.97 -9.95
N ALA A 43 -5.89 3.12 -10.96
CA ALA A 43 -6.72 3.39 -12.13
C ALA A 43 -8.21 3.08 -11.91
N SER A 44 -8.59 2.50 -10.78
CA SER A 44 -9.92 1.93 -10.54
C SER A 44 -11.03 2.94 -10.22
N GLY A 45 -10.72 4.22 -10.14
CA GLY A 45 -11.65 5.25 -9.67
C GLY A 45 -11.57 5.51 -8.17
N LEU A 46 -10.81 4.73 -7.42
CA LEU A 46 -10.54 4.95 -6.00
C LEU A 46 -9.28 5.77 -5.75
N GLY A 47 -8.62 6.25 -6.82
CA GLY A 47 -7.28 6.85 -6.75
C GLY A 47 -7.11 7.99 -5.75
N GLY A 48 -8.15 8.83 -5.56
CA GLY A 48 -8.14 9.90 -4.57
C GLY A 48 -8.17 9.42 -3.12
N HIS A 49 -8.44 8.14 -2.91
CA HIS A 49 -8.55 7.51 -1.58
C HIS A 49 -7.49 6.44 -1.36
N VAL A 50 -6.51 6.35 -2.24
CA VAL A 50 -5.46 5.32 -2.22
C VAL A 50 -4.13 5.95 -1.89
N ASP A 51 -3.42 5.38 -0.94
CA ASP A 51 -2.02 5.69 -0.68
C ASP A 51 -1.20 4.45 -1.00
N SER A 52 -0.18 4.63 -1.81
CA SER A 52 0.70 3.54 -2.21
C SER A 52 2.07 3.68 -1.54
N ILE A 53 2.53 2.58 -0.96
CA ILE A 53 3.79 2.53 -0.21
C ILE A 53 4.63 1.42 -0.80
N PHE A 54 5.83 1.77 -1.23
CA PHE A 54 6.80 0.78 -1.71
C PHE A 54 7.79 0.48 -0.59
N VAL A 55 8.00 -0.80 -0.33
CA VAL A 55 8.97 -1.24 0.68
C VAL A 55 10.19 -1.80 -0.03
N LEU A 56 11.31 -1.11 0.10
CA LEU A 56 12.59 -1.49 -0.49
C LEU A 56 13.44 -2.27 0.50
N PRO A 57 14.21 -3.26 0.04
CA PRO A 57 15.29 -3.82 0.86
C PRO A 57 16.45 -2.82 0.94
N PRO A 58 17.32 -2.93 1.95
CA PRO A 58 18.51 -2.06 2.05
C PRO A 58 19.53 -2.35 0.98
N SER A 59 19.55 -3.57 0.43
CA SER A 59 20.39 -3.99 -0.69
C SER A 59 19.80 -5.23 -1.34
N LEU A 60 20.18 -5.52 -2.57
CA LEU A 60 19.78 -6.77 -3.23
C LEU A 60 20.43 -7.99 -2.54
N ALA A 61 21.66 -7.84 -2.04
CA ALA A 61 22.31 -8.91 -1.29
C ALA A 61 21.54 -9.26 -0.02
N GLU A 62 21.06 -8.27 0.71
CA GLU A 62 20.22 -8.49 1.90
C GLU A 62 18.89 -9.12 1.54
N LEU A 63 18.28 -8.71 0.44
CA LEU A 63 17.05 -9.31 -0.03
C LEU A 63 17.25 -10.80 -0.33
N GLU A 64 18.31 -11.14 -1.04
CA GLU A 64 18.64 -12.54 -1.34
C GLU A 64 18.86 -13.34 -0.07
N ARG A 65 19.59 -12.79 0.88
CA ARG A 65 19.82 -13.42 2.18
C ARG A 65 18.51 -13.70 2.92
N ARG A 66 17.58 -12.73 2.92
CA ARG A 66 16.26 -12.88 3.53
C ARG A 66 15.41 -13.93 2.84
N LEU A 67 15.45 -14.00 1.51
CA LEU A 67 14.74 -15.01 0.74
C LEU A 67 15.26 -16.42 1.05
N ILE A 68 16.57 -16.59 1.12
CA ILE A 68 17.22 -17.88 1.46
C ILE A 68 16.82 -18.28 2.87
N ALA A 69 16.87 -17.37 3.83
CA ALA A 69 16.58 -17.67 5.23
C ALA A 69 15.11 -18.03 5.49
N ARG A 70 14.19 -17.48 4.71
CA ARG A 70 12.75 -17.71 4.88
C ARG A 70 12.26 -19.03 4.29
N GLN A 71 12.92 -19.50 3.25
CA GLN A 71 12.40 -20.55 2.40
C GLN A 71 13.39 -21.70 2.25
N GLN A 72 12.85 -22.85 1.95
CA GLN A 72 13.60 -24.02 1.55
C GLN A 72 13.53 -24.18 0.02
N ASP A 73 13.58 -23.05 -0.69
CA ASP A 73 13.48 -23.00 -2.14
C ASP A 73 14.80 -23.41 -2.80
N THR A 74 14.68 -23.91 -4.02
CA THR A 74 15.83 -24.24 -4.84
C THR A 74 16.55 -22.96 -5.31
N PRO A 75 17.83 -23.02 -5.70
CA PRO A 75 18.55 -21.87 -6.25
C PRO A 75 17.83 -21.25 -7.47
N GLU A 76 17.18 -22.05 -8.29
CA GLU A 76 16.44 -21.59 -9.47
C GLU A 76 15.24 -20.74 -9.07
N VAL A 77 14.51 -21.16 -8.03
CA VAL A 77 13.37 -20.42 -7.52
C VAL A 77 13.81 -19.08 -6.91
N ILE A 78 14.90 -19.08 -6.16
CA ILE A 78 15.46 -17.88 -5.57
C ILE A 78 15.90 -16.89 -6.66
N ALA A 79 16.59 -17.38 -7.71
CA ALA A 79 16.98 -16.55 -8.84
C ALA A 79 15.77 -15.91 -9.53
N GLY A 80 14.69 -16.66 -9.72
CA GLY A 80 13.45 -16.16 -10.30
C GLY A 80 12.81 -15.07 -9.43
N ARG A 81 12.81 -15.26 -8.11
CA ARG A 81 12.29 -14.26 -7.16
C ARG A 81 13.13 -12.99 -7.17
N MET A 82 14.46 -13.11 -7.27
CA MET A 82 15.37 -11.96 -7.36
C MET A 82 15.12 -11.15 -8.63
N GLU A 83 14.94 -11.82 -9.76
CA GLU A 83 14.63 -11.15 -11.02
C GLU A 83 13.30 -10.42 -10.95
N LYS A 84 12.28 -11.06 -10.38
CA LYS A 84 10.98 -10.44 -10.16
C LYS A 84 11.10 -9.22 -9.24
N SER A 85 11.89 -9.30 -8.19
CA SER A 85 12.14 -8.17 -7.29
C SER A 85 12.78 -6.99 -8.01
N ARG A 86 13.70 -7.25 -8.93
CA ARG A 86 14.27 -6.17 -9.75
C ARG A 86 13.23 -5.50 -10.62
N ALA A 87 12.30 -6.27 -11.20
CA ALA A 87 11.19 -5.73 -11.98
C ALA A 87 10.26 -4.87 -11.10
N GLU A 88 9.93 -5.34 -9.90
CA GLU A 88 9.16 -4.57 -8.92
C GLU A 88 9.85 -3.25 -8.58
N ILE A 89 11.13 -3.30 -8.26
CA ILE A 89 11.91 -2.12 -7.87
C ILE A 89 11.94 -1.08 -9.00
N SER A 90 11.92 -1.50 -10.26
CA SER A 90 11.90 -0.57 -11.39
C SER A 90 10.68 0.35 -11.41
N HIS A 91 9.62 0.00 -10.70
CA HIS A 91 8.37 0.78 -10.60
C HIS A 91 8.32 1.69 -9.36
N TRP A 92 9.41 1.83 -8.61
CA TRP A 92 9.44 2.58 -7.35
C TRP A 92 8.89 4.00 -7.45
N ALA A 93 9.13 4.68 -8.56
CA ALA A 93 8.71 6.07 -8.74
C ALA A 93 7.21 6.24 -8.96
N GLU A 94 6.45 5.15 -9.11
CA GLU A 94 4.99 5.19 -9.25
C GLU A 94 4.27 5.27 -7.91
N TYR A 95 4.98 5.12 -6.80
CA TYR A 95 4.42 5.05 -5.46
C TYR A 95 4.47 6.40 -4.74
N ASP A 96 3.52 6.62 -3.84
CA ASP A 96 3.44 7.87 -3.06
C ASP A 96 4.53 7.93 -1.98
N TYR A 97 4.87 6.79 -1.39
CA TYR A 97 5.85 6.68 -0.31
C TYR A 97 6.79 5.54 -0.57
N VAL A 98 8.02 5.69 -0.09
CA VAL A 98 9.02 4.63 -0.16
C VAL A 98 9.65 4.45 1.23
N ILE A 99 9.68 3.21 1.70
CA ILE A 99 10.30 2.84 2.96
C ILE A 99 11.45 1.88 2.65
N VAL A 100 12.64 2.18 3.17
CA VAL A 100 13.75 1.24 3.12
C VAL A 100 13.71 0.38 4.38
N ASN A 101 13.44 -0.91 4.21
CA ASN A 101 13.26 -1.84 5.32
C ASN A 101 14.59 -2.40 5.81
N GLU A 102 15.28 -1.63 6.62
CA GLU A 102 16.49 -2.09 7.32
C GLU A 102 16.11 -2.87 8.59
N ASP A 103 15.14 -2.35 9.34
CA ASP A 103 14.66 -2.86 10.61
C ASP A 103 13.13 -2.89 10.59
N ILE A 104 12.55 -4.05 10.89
CA ILE A 104 11.10 -4.25 10.82
C ILE A 104 10.34 -3.30 11.76
N ASP A 105 10.86 -3.03 12.94
CA ASP A 105 10.19 -2.15 13.90
C ASP A 105 10.15 -0.70 13.41
N ARG A 106 11.24 -0.22 12.83
CA ARG A 106 11.29 1.12 12.23
C ARG A 106 10.39 1.22 11.01
N SER A 107 10.37 0.19 10.17
CA SER A 107 9.50 0.16 8.99
C SER A 107 8.02 0.14 9.38
N THR A 108 7.66 -0.62 10.39
CA THR A 108 6.30 -0.65 10.93
C THR A 108 5.91 0.72 11.47
N GLN A 109 6.79 1.38 12.21
CA GLN A 109 6.53 2.72 12.73
C GLN A 109 6.36 3.73 11.60
N ALA A 110 7.14 3.62 10.52
CA ALA A 110 6.99 4.47 9.35
C ALA A 110 5.62 4.29 8.68
N LEU A 111 5.16 3.04 8.54
CA LEU A 111 3.83 2.75 8.00
C LEU A 111 2.73 3.37 8.86
N ILE A 112 2.83 3.25 10.18
CA ILE A 112 1.86 3.84 11.11
C ILE A 112 1.86 5.36 10.99
N THR A 113 3.04 5.97 10.85
CA THR A 113 3.19 7.41 10.67
C THR A 113 2.49 7.89 9.39
N ILE A 114 2.68 7.18 8.29
CA ILE A 114 2.03 7.49 7.01
C ILE A 114 0.51 7.39 7.16
N LEU A 115 0.00 6.31 7.73
CA LEU A 115 -1.43 6.11 7.92
C LEU A 115 -2.04 7.21 8.77
N THR A 116 -1.38 7.56 9.87
CA THR A 116 -1.84 8.60 10.78
C THR A 116 -1.88 9.97 10.10
N ALA A 117 -0.84 10.31 9.35
CA ALA A 117 -0.79 11.58 8.61
C ALA A 117 -1.85 11.64 7.51
N GLU A 118 -2.02 10.55 6.77
CA GLU A 118 -2.98 10.51 5.66
C GLU A 118 -4.43 10.63 6.15
N ARG A 119 -4.75 10.10 7.33
CA ARG A 119 -6.07 10.28 7.94
C ARG A 119 -6.37 11.74 8.28
N LEU A 120 -5.36 12.55 8.50
CA LEU A 120 -5.50 13.98 8.83
C LEU A 120 -5.67 14.86 7.60
N ARG A 121 -5.48 14.34 6.40
CA ARG A 121 -5.72 15.11 5.18
C ARG A 121 -7.17 15.61 5.18
N ARG A 122 -7.34 16.90 4.84
CA ARG A 122 -8.64 17.57 4.88
C ARG A 122 -9.73 16.77 4.14
N GLU A 123 -9.42 16.32 2.94
CA GLU A 123 -10.37 15.61 2.08
C GLU A 123 -10.75 14.21 2.56
N ARG A 124 -10.05 13.69 3.57
CA ARG A 124 -10.31 12.36 4.13
C ARG A 124 -11.05 12.39 5.46
N GLN A 125 -11.30 13.59 5.99
CA GLN A 125 -12.04 13.76 7.25
C GLN A 125 -13.53 13.93 6.95
N LEU A 126 -14.29 12.84 7.03
CA LEU A 126 -15.66 12.78 6.57
C LEU A 126 -16.62 13.74 7.30
N GLY A 127 -16.39 13.95 8.59
CA GLY A 127 -17.22 14.83 9.40
C GLY A 127 -16.80 16.29 9.44
N LEU A 128 -15.73 16.65 8.72
CA LEU A 128 -15.11 17.97 8.88
C LEU A 128 -15.98 19.10 8.33
N GLY A 129 -16.59 18.92 7.16
CA GLY A 129 -17.47 19.94 6.57
C GLY A 129 -18.64 20.34 7.48
N PRO A 130 -19.45 19.38 7.93
CA PRO A 130 -20.51 19.68 8.89
C PRO A 130 -20.01 20.29 10.19
N PHE A 131 -18.88 19.83 10.72
CA PHE A 131 -18.28 20.39 11.92
C PHE A 131 -17.92 21.87 11.73
N VAL A 132 -17.26 22.21 10.64
CA VAL A 132 -16.88 23.60 10.33
C VAL A 132 -18.12 24.48 10.13
N ARG A 133 -19.14 23.98 9.44
CA ARG A 133 -20.40 24.73 9.28
C ARG A 133 -21.04 25.03 10.63
N GLY A 134 -21.00 24.07 11.55
CA GLY A 134 -21.48 24.27 12.91
C GLY A 134 -20.73 25.38 13.64
N LEU A 135 -19.38 25.39 13.51
CA LEU A 135 -18.58 26.47 14.09
C LEU A 135 -18.97 27.84 13.55
N MET A 136 -19.22 27.94 12.25
CA MET A 136 -19.58 29.21 11.63
C MET A 136 -20.97 29.71 12.01
N GLN A 137 -21.82 28.86 12.54
CA GLN A 137 -23.14 29.19 13.01
C GLN A 137 -23.21 29.48 14.51
N GLU A 138 -22.11 29.26 15.24
CA GLU A 138 -22.04 29.64 16.65
C GLU A 138 -22.09 31.12 16.83
N GLU A 139 -22.88 31.59 17.81
CA GLU A 139 -22.92 32.99 18.17
C GLU A 139 -21.67 33.36 18.98
N SER A 140 -21.08 34.48 18.60
CA SER A 140 -19.95 35.05 19.36
C SER A 140 -20.47 35.62 20.69
N ARG A 141 -19.82 35.22 21.78
CA ARG A 141 -20.16 35.71 23.12
C ARG A 141 -19.11 36.68 23.61
#